data_b61719f766b7acc9c93576023bb2983e
#
_entry.id   b61719f766b7acc9c93576023bb2983e
#
_cell.length_a   1.000
_cell.length_b   1.000
_cell.length_c   1.000
_cell.angle_alpha   90.00
_cell.angle_beta   90.00
_cell.angle_gamma   90.00
#
_symmetry.space_group_name_H-M   'P 1'
#
loop_
_entity.id
_entity.type
_entity.pdbx_description
1 polymer ?
#
loop_
_entity_poly.entity_id
_entity_poly.type
_entity_poly.pdbx_seq_one_letter_code
_entity_poly.pdbx_strand_id
1 'polypeptide(L)'
;PKESDFKVLYGMEAYLVDDLKGMVTNSKGQRLDGDFVVFDIETTGFSALTCRIIEIGAVKVEKGQITDRFSTFVNPEVPIPFRIEQLTSINDSMVLDAPVIEEVLPKFLEFCEGCAMVAHNADFDMSFIIENCKRQGISDDFTYVDTVGMARFLLPALNRFKLDTVAKAVGVSLDHHHRAVDDAACTAEIFVRFVKMLEERDIFDVDEMNRQGAVSPDTI
;
A
#
# COMPACT_ATOMS: atom_id res chain seq x y z
N PRO A 1 -52.63 -17.93 -5.81
CA PRO A 1 -51.17 -17.82 -5.70
C PRO A 1 -50.89 -17.28 -4.32
N LYS A 2 -50.15 -18.06 -3.50
CA LYS A 2 -49.69 -17.59 -2.21
C LYS A 2 -48.60 -16.54 -2.44
N GLU A 3 -48.82 -15.33 -1.91
CA GLU A 3 -47.77 -14.32 -1.78
C GLU A 3 -46.63 -14.94 -0.99
N SER A 4 -45.48 -15.04 -1.62
CA SER A 4 -44.23 -15.41 -0.94
C SER A 4 -43.71 -14.16 -0.22
N ASP A 5 -43.74 -14.19 1.12
CA ASP A 5 -43.12 -13.17 1.95
C ASP A 5 -41.58 -13.19 1.73
N PHE A 6 -41.12 -12.33 0.82
CA PHE A 6 -39.71 -12.05 0.68
C PHE A 6 -39.28 -11.06 1.77
N LYS A 7 -38.48 -11.53 2.73
CA LYS A 7 -37.83 -10.66 3.70
C LYS A 7 -36.55 -10.10 3.06
N VAL A 8 -36.56 -8.82 2.72
CA VAL A 8 -35.36 -8.11 2.26
C VAL A 8 -34.63 -7.62 3.52
N LEU A 9 -33.44 -8.18 3.77
CA LEU A 9 -32.55 -7.67 4.80
C LEU A 9 -31.60 -6.66 4.14
N TYR A 10 -31.71 -5.41 4.55
CA TYR A 10 -30.74 -4.38 4.18
C TYR A 10 -29.56 -4.51 5.13
N GLY A 11 -28.40 -4.91 4.59
CA GLY A 11 -27.12 -4.84 5.28
C GLY A 11 -26.39 -3.58 4.86
N MET A 12 -25.81 -2.89 5.81
CA MET A 12 -24.85 -1.81 5.56
C MET A 12 -23.46 -2.33 5.86
N GLU A 13 -22.59 -2.35 4.87
CA GLU A 13 -21.17 -2.61 5.09
C GLU A 13 -20.55 -1.29 5.57
N ALA A 14 -20.24 -1.23 6.86
CA ALA A 14 -19.56 -0.11 7.46
C ALA A 14 -18.07 -0.42 7.58
N TYR A 15 -17.23 0.36 6.92
CA TYR A 15 -15.79 0.35 7.18
C TYR A 15 -15.55 1.16 8.44
N LEU A 16 -15.14 0.48 9.52
CA LEU A 16 -14.65 1.17 10.71
C LEU A 16 -13.27 1.73 10.38
N VAL A 17 -13.18 3.03 10.18
CA VAL A 17 -11.89 3.72 10.05
C VAL A 17 -11.43 4.05 11.46
N ASP A 18 -10.30 3.49 11.86
CA ASP A 18 -9.63 3.91 13.10
C ASP A 18 -8.90 5.24 12.82
N ASP A 19 -9.58 6.35 13.09
CA ASP A 19 -9.04 7.70 12.90
C ASP A 19 -7.87 8.00 13.86
N LEU A 20 -7.62 7.11 14.84
CA LEU A 20 -6.47 7.20 15.75
C LEU A 20 -5.25 6.44 15.25
N LYS A 21 -5.36 5.75 14.10
CA LYS A 21 -4.24 5.00 13.54
C LYS A 21 -3.19 5.97 13.01
N GLY A 22 -1.97 5.82 13.52
CA GLY A 22 -0.82 6.60 13.05
C GLY A 22 -0.53 6.36 11.56
N MET A 23 0.04 7.36 10.91
CA MET A 23 0.51 7.28 9.52
C MET A 23 1.73 6.37 9.37
N VAL A 24 2.41 6.06 10.47
CA VAL A 24 3.62 5.23 10.51
C VAL A 24 3.44 4.12 11.53
N THR A 25 3.76 2.92 11.14
CA THR A 25 3.80 1.74 12.02
C THR A 25 5.25 1.39 12.32
N ASN A 26 5.54 1.04 13.59
CA ASN A 26 6.84 0.61 14.05
C ASN A 26 7.98 1.59 13.67
N SER A 27 7.76 2.88 13.97
CA SER A 27 8.74 3.92 13.74
C SER A 27 10.03 3.67 14.53
N LYS A 28 11.16 3.96 13.90
CA LYS A 28 12.51 3.92 14.49
C LYS A 28 13.22 5.27 14.30
N GLY A 29 12.46 6.35 14.19
CA GLY A 29 12.98 7.71 14.02
C GLY A 29 13.55 8.00 12.64
N GLN A 30 13.03 7.35 11.60
CA GLN A 30 13.50 7.59 10.23
C GLN A 30 13.25 9.04 9.81
N ARG A 31 14.23 9.63 9.15
CA ARG A 31 14.11 10.96 8.56
C ARG A 31 13.36 10.89 7.24
N LEU A 32 12.59 11.93 6.93
CA LEU A 32 11.82 12.02 5.68
C LEU A 32 12.72 12.25 4.45
N ASP A 33 13.97 12.72 4.63
CA ASP A 33 14.99 12.80 3.58
C ASP A 33 15.84 11.52 3.44
N GLY A 34 15.47 10.44 4.16
CA GLY A 34 16.10 9.13 4.09
C GLY A 34 15.68 8.32 2.86
N ASP A 35 16.07 7.05 2.88
CA ASP A 35 15.79 6.11 1.80
C ASP A 35 14.51 5.32 2.10
N PHE A 36 13.64 5.19 1.09
CA PHE A 36 12.37 4.51 1.19
C PHE A 36 12.18 3.53 0.02
N VAL A 37 11.46 2.45 0.28
CA VAL A 37 10.93 1.59 -0.78
C VAL A 37 9.41 1.77 -0.81
N VAL A 38 8.91 2.30 -1.90
CA VAL A 38 7.47 2.42 -2.14
C VAL A 38 7.02 1.24 -2.97
N PHE A 39 6.00 0.53 -2.51
CA PHE A 39 5.58 -0.71 -3.14
C PHE A 39 4.07 -0.86 -3.19
N ASP A 40 3.62 -1.74 -4.05
CA ASP A 40 2.23 -2.15 -4.24
C ASP A 40 2.21 -3.64 -4.60
N ILE A 41 1.13 -4.35 -4.27
CA ILE A 41 0.95 -5.75 -4.60
C ILE A 41 -0.40 -6.01 -5.25
N GLU A 42 -0.43 -6.96 -6.19
CA GLU A 42 -1.67 -7.55 -6.67
C GLU A 42 -1.87 -8.95 -6.06
N THR A 43 -3.11 -9.29 -5.75
CA THR A 43 -3.44 -10.49 -4.98
C THR A 43 -4.65 -11.23 -5.55
N THR A 44 -4.82 -12.51 -5.21
CA THR A 44 -6.01 -13.29 -5.58
C THR A 44 -7.27 -12.91 -4.79
N GLY A 45 -7.19 -11.95 -3.85
CA GLY A 45 -8.29 -11.47 -3.02
C GLY A 45 -7.83 -10.71 -1.79
N PHE A 46 -8.71 -10.42 -0.85
CA PHE A 46 -8.47 -9.41 0.19
C PHE A 46 -7.90 -9.93 1.52
N SER A 47 -7.80 -11.23 1.72
CA SER A 47 -7.34 -11.81 3.00
C SER A 47 -5.96 -12.43 2.88
N ALA A 48 -4.97 -11.88 3.57
CA ALA A 48 -3.61 -12.41 3.60
C ALA A 48 -3.51 -13.87 4.12
N LEU A 49 -4.48 -14.30 4.93
CA LEU A 49 -4.53 -15.67 5.45
C LEU A 49 -4.90 -16.70 4.38
N THR A 50 -5.78 -16.35 3.45
CA THR A 50 -6.40 -17.28 2.49
C THR A 50 -6.07 -16.98 1.04
N CYS A 51 -5.70 -15.76 0.71
CA CYS A 51 -5.36 -15.32 -0.64
C CYS A 51 -3.83 -15.31 -0.85
N ARG A 52 -3.43 -15.11 -2.09
CA ARG A 52 -2.02 -15.18 -2.52
C ARG A 52 -1.63 -13.92 -3.27
N ILE A 53 -0.36 -13.52 -3.17
CA ILE A 53 0.24 -12.48 -4.01
C ILE A 53 0.41 -13.02 -5.43
N ILE A 54 0.13 -12.19 -6.44
CA ILE A 54 0.30 -12.50 -7.87
C ILE A 54 1.23 -11.53 -8.59
N GLU A 55 1.48 -10.35 -8.03
CA GLU A 55 2.48 -9.39 -8.50
C GLU A 55 3.03 -8.59 -7.31
N ILE A 56 4.32 -8.26 -7.34
CA ILE A 56 4.96 -7.27 -6.47
C ILE A 56 5.63 -6.23 -7.35
N GLY A 57 5.28 -4.97 -7.16
CA GLY A 57 5.93 -3.83 -7.77
C GLY A 57 6.49 -2.90 -6.70
N ALA A 58 7.73 -2.45 -6.87
CA ALA A 58 8.35 -1.52 -5.94
C ALA A 58 9.31 -0.57 -6.65
N VAL A 59 9.49 0.59 -6.04
CA VAL A 59 10.51 1.57 -6.45
C VAL A 59 11.28 2.04 -5.23
N LYS A 60 12.60 2.21 -5.39
CA LYS A 60 13.44 2.82 -4.37
C LYS A 60 13.45 4.32 -4.53
N VAL A 61 13.26 5.04 -3.45
CA VAL A 61 13.32 6.51 -3.40
C VAL A 61 14.51 6.92 -2.54
N GLU A 62 15.48 7.57 -3.15
CA GLU A 62 16.66 8.10 -2.49
C GLU A 62 16.75 9.60 -2.77
N LYS A 63 16.87 10.42 -1.73
CA LYS A 63 16.92 11.88 -1.82
C LYS A 63 15.76 12.48 -2.63
N GLY A 64 14.57 11.91 -2.47
CA GLY A 64 13.36 12.36 -3.16
C GLY A 64 13.29 12.04 -4.66
N GLN A 65 14.09 11.08 -5.14
CA GLN A 65 14.07 10.62 -6.53
C GLN A 65 13.96 9.09 -6.60
N ILE A 66 13.24 8.61 -7.61
CA ILE A 66 13.18 7.17 -7.89
C ILE A 66 14.51 6.76 -8.53
N THR A 67 15.26 5.85 -7.89
CA THR A 67 16.59 5.41 -8.30
C THR A 67 16.63 3.98 -8.80
N ASP A 68 15.71 3.11 -8.35
CA ASP A 68 15.67 1.71 -8.73
C ASP A 68 14.23 1.17 -8.75
N ARG A 69 14.02 0.02 -9.41
CA ARG A 69 12.71 -0.63 -9.58
C ARG A 69 12.81 -2.13 -9.38
N PHE A 70 11.82 -2.67 -8.71
CA PHE A 70 11.59 -4.11 -8.58
C PHE A 70 10.20 -4.42 -9.14
N SER A 71 10.09 -5.42 -10.02
CA SER A 71 8.79 -5.83 -10.56
C SER A 71 8.85 -7.32 -10.92
N THR A 72 7.92 -8.09 -10.38
CA THR A 72 7.83 -9.51 -10.70
C THR A 72 6.41 -10.03 -10.51
N PHE A 73 5.97 -10.90 -11.41
CA PHE A 73 4.85 -11.77 -11.14
C PHE A 73 5.22 -12.84 -10.12
N VAL A 74 4.22 -13.34 -9.43
CA VAL A 74 4.33 -14.42 -8.45
C VAL A 74 3.34 -15.51 -8.82
N ASN A 75 3.79 -16.76 -8.94
CA ASN A 75 2.89 -17.89 -9.11
C ASN A 75 2.14 -18.15 -7.79
N PRO A 76 0.82 -17.96 -7.76
CA PRO A 76 0.04 -18.14 -6.53
C PRO A 76 -0.22 -19.62 -6.20
N GLU A 77 0.11 -20.56 -7.13
CA GLU A 77 -0.18 -21.99 -7.04
C GLU A 77 -1.68 -22.33 -6.88
N VAL A 78 -2.53 -21.36 -7.12
CA VAL A 78 -4.01 -21.48 -7.12
C VAL A 78 -4.57 -20.68 -8.29
N PRO A 79 -5.74 -21.04 -8.83
CA PRO A 79 -6.36 -20.28 -9.90
C PRO A 79 -6.67 -18.84 -9.46
N ILE A 80 -6.46 -17.88 -10.37
CA ILE A 80 -6.83 -16.50 -10.16
C ILE A 80 -8.33 -16.38 -10.38
N PRO A 81 -9.10 -15.85 -9.38
CA PRO A 81 -10.53 -15.66 -9.55
C PRO A 81 -10.84 -14.70 -10.70
N PHE A 82 -11.83 -15.00 -11.52
CA PHE A 82 -12.21 -14.18 -12.69
C PHE A 82 -12.43 -12.70 -12.34
N ARG A 83 -13.00 -12.41 -11.16
CA ARG A 83 -13.18 -11.03 -10.69
C ARG A 83 -11.84 -10.30 -10.49
N ILE A 84 -10.81 -11.01 -10.05
CA ILE A 84 -9.46 -10.46 -9.87
C ILE A 84 -8.80 -10.24 -11.22
N GLU A 85 -8.91 -11.21 -12.15
CA GLU A 85 -8.44 -11.03 -13.52
C GLU A 85 -9.07 -9.80 -14.18
N GLN A 86 -10.37 -9.58 -14.00
CA GLN A 86 -11.03 -8.38 -14.51
C GLN A 86 -10.52 -7.08 -13.86
N LEU A 87 -10.13 -7.13 -12.60
CA LEU A 87 -9.66 -5.97 -11.85
C LEU A 87 -8.21 -5.62 -12.19
N THR A 88 -7.32 -6.64 -12.21
CA THR A 88 -5.86 -6.46 -12.32
C THR A 88 -5.34 -6.70 -13.74
N SER A 89 -6.16 -7.29 -14.61
CA SER A 89 -5.77 -7.79 -15.93
C SER A 89 -4.69 -8.88 -15.88
N ILE A 90 -4.44 -9.47 -14.71
CA ILE A 90 -3.50 -10.59 -14.54
C ILE A 90 -4.29 -11.89 -14.58
N ASN A 91 -3.90 -12.80 -15.46
CA ASN A 91 -4.53 -14.11 -15.61
C ASN A 91 -3.55 -15.25 -15.30
N ASP A 92 -4.08 -16.47 -15.17
CA ASP A 92 -3.30 -17.67 -14.85
C ASP A 92 -2.11 -17.89 -15.77
N SER A 93 -2.24 -17.61 -17.08
CA SER A 93 -1.15 -17.83 -18.03
C SER A 93 0.04 -16.88 -17.83
N MET A 94 -0.18 -15.72 -17.24
CA MET A 94 0.89 -14.74 -16.98
C MET A 94 1.73 -15.11 -15.75
N VAL A 95 1.16 -15.87 -14.82
CA VAL A 95 1.82 -16.22 -13.54
C VAL A 95 2.26 -17.69 -13.49
N LEU A 96 1.88 -18.52 -14.46
CA LEU A 96 2.13 -19.96 -14.44
C LEU A 96 3.62 -20.31 -14.32
N ASP A 97 4.46 -19.62 -15.08
CA ASP A 97 5.91 -19.84 -15.12
C ASP A 97 6.66 -18.82 -14.21
N ALA A 98 5.95 -18.01 -13.43
CA ALA A 98 6.55 -17.07 -12.49
C ALA A 98 7.10 -17.82 -11.25
N PRO A 99 8.10 -17.26 -10.57
CA PRO A 99 8.59 -17.83 -9.32
C PRO A 99 7.50 -17.80 -8.22
N VAL A 100 7.56 -18.74 -7.30
CA VAL A 100 6.68 -18.78 -6.11
C VAL A 100 7.10 -17.75 -5.08
N ILE A 101 6.21 -17.45 -4.13
CA ILE A 101 6.46 -16.40 -3.12
C ILE A 101 7.67 -16.69 -2.25
N GLU A 102 8.00 -17.96 -2.02
CA GLU A 102 9.16 -18.39 -1.25
C GLU A 102 10.49 -17.98 -1.91
N GLU A 103 10.50 -17.83 -3.24
CA GLU A 103 11.67 -17.37 -4.00
C GLU A 103 11.68 -15.83 -4.17
N VAL A 104 10.49 -15.22 -4.27
CA VAL A 104 10.34 -13.80 -4.54
C VAL A 104 10.53 -12.97 -3.26
N LEU A 105 9.92 -13.39 -2.14
CA LEU A 105 9.92 -12.61 -0.92
C LEU A 105 11.34 -12.29 -0.41
N PRO A 106 12.31 -13.23 -0.35
CA PRO A 106 13.68 -12.90 0.06
C PRO A 106 14.33 -11.82 -0.83
N LYS A 107 14.12 -11.87 -2.14
CA LYS A 107 14.65 -10.88 -3.10
C LYS A 107 14.00 -9.51 -2.93
N PHE A 108 12.70 -9.49 -2.68
CA PHE A 108 11.98 -8.25 -2.38
C PHE A 108 12.47 -7.63 -1.06
N LEU A 109 12.67 -8.44 -0.03
CA LEU A 109 13.20 -7.95 1.26
C LEU A 109 14.65 -7.46 1.16
N GLU A 110 15.49 -8.11 0.34
CA GLU A 110 16.82 -7.62 0.00
C GLU A 110 16.76 -6.24 -0.70
N PHE A 111 15.82 -6.07 -1.63
CA PHE A 111 15.57 -4.76 -2.27
C PHE A 111 15.14 -3.69 -1.25
N CYS A 112 14.43 -4.07 -0.19
CA CYS A 112 13.97 -3.18 0.88
C CYS A 112 15.03 -2.92 1.97
N GLU A 113 16.20 -3.59 1.93
CA GLU A 113 17.19 -3.52 3.00
C GLU A 113 17.62 -2.07 3.27
N GLY A 114 17.61 -1.69 4.55
CA GLY A 114 17.98 -0.34 5.00
C GLY A 114 16.94 0.75 4.78
N CYS A 115 15.81 0.45 4.15
CA CYS A 115 14.77 1.41 3.84
C CYS A 115 13.53 1.23 4.73
N ALA A 116 12.81 2.32 5.01
CA ALA A 116 11.42 2.21 5.45
C ALA A 116 10.51 1.94 4.24
N MET A 117 9.46 1.17 4.47
CA MET A 117 8.51 0.80 3.42
C MET A 117 7.37 1.82 3.34
N VAL A 118 6.83 2.05 2.15
CA VAL A 118 5.71 2.98 1.92
C VAL A 118 4.71 2.30 0.98
N ALA A 119 3.43 2.38 1.30
CA ALA A 119 2.38 1.93 0.39
C ALA A 119 1.12 2.81 0.51
N HIS A 120 0.21 2.68 -0.44
CA HIS A 120 -1.07 3.39 -0.43
C HIS A 120 -2.16 2.49 0.14
N ASN A 121 -2.62 2.77 1.37
CA ASN A 121 -3.38 1.86 2.23
C ASN A 121 -2.50 0.68 2.71
N ALA A 122 -1.35 1.04 3.26
CA ALA A 122 -0.22 0.17 3.55
C ALA A 122 -0.55 -1.08 4.39
N ASP A 123 -1.58 -1.05 5.22
CA ASP A 123 -1.97 -2.23 6.00
C ASP A 123 -2.39 -3.41 5.14
N PHE A 124 -3.01 -3.14 4.00
CA PHE A 124 -3.40 -4.19 3.08
C PHE A 124 -2.15 -4.92 2.57
N ASP A 125 -1.24 -4.20 1.96
CA ASP A 125 -0.02 -4.76 1.35
C ASP A 125 0.87 -5.40 2.41
N MET A 126 1.10 -4.69 3.52
CA MET A 126 1.91 -5.18 4.62
C MET A 126 1.33 -6.43 5.28
N SER A 127 0.01 -6.59 5.33
CA SER A 127 -0.61 -7.80 5.87
C SER A 127 -0.17 -9.06 5.11
N PHE A 128 -0.06 -8.98 3.79
CA PHE A 128 0.41 -10.07 2.93
C PHE A 128 1.91 -10.31 3.10
N ILE A 129 2.72 -9.25 3.13
CA ILE A 129 4.17 -9.37 3.34
C ILE A 129 4.46 -10.01 4.70
N ILE A 130 3.86 -9.49 5.79
CA ILE A 130 4.02 -10.00 7.15
C ILE A 130 3.58 -11.46 7.27
N GLU A 131 2.43 -11.82 6.69
CA GLU A 131 1.93 -13.20 6.74
C GLU A 131 2.88 -14.17 6.01
N ASN A 132 3.44 -13.76 4.85
CA ASN A 132 4.40 -14.59 4.13
C ASN A 132 5.77 -14.66 4.85
N CYS A 133 6.21 -13.59 5.51
CA CYS A 133 7.38 -13.63 6.40
C CYS A 133 7.19 -14.63 7.53
N LYS A 134 6.03 -14.61 8.22
CA LYS A 134 5.71 -15.58 9.28
C LYS A 134 5.73 -17.01 8.79
N ARG A 135 5.15 -17.29 7.61
CA ARG A 135 5.16 -18.65 7.01
C ARG A 135 6.56 -19.14 6.69
N GLN A 136 7.46 -18.25 6.31
CA GLN A 136 8.85 -18.58 5.97
C GLN A 136 9.82 -18.45 7.16
N GLY A 137 9.35 -18.04 8.35
CA GLY A 137 10.20 -17.83 9.53
C GLY A 137 11.17 -16.65 9.38
N ILE A 138 10.80 -15.66 8.56
CA ILE A 138 11.56 -14.42 8.35
C ILE A 138 11.05 -13.36 9.33
N SER A 139 11.94 -12.48 9.80
CA SER A 139 11.57 -11.35 10.66
C SER A 139 10.59 -10.41 9.95
N ASP A 140 9.59 -9.93 10.68
CA ASP A 140 8.56 -8.98 10.23
C ASP A 140 8.69 -7.61 10.93
N ASP A 141 9.89 -7.27 11.41
CA ASP A 141 10.19 -6.00 12.10
C ASP A 141 10.36 -4.82 11.10
N PHE A 142 9.30 -4.52 10.36
CA PHE A 142 9.30 -3.45 9.36
C PHE A 142 8.78 -2.13 9.92
N THR A 143 9.45 -1.01 9.54
CA THR A 143 8.84 0.32 9.60
C THR A 143 8.12 0.59 8.30
N TYR A 144 6.85 0.99 8.36
CA TYR A 144 6.13 1.36 7.15
C TYR A 144 5.22 2.58 7.33
N VAL A 145 5.04 3.29 6.24
CA VAL A 145 4.29 4.55 6.12
C VAL A 145 3.07 4.34 5.23
N ASP A 146 1.91 4.82 5.67
CA ASP A 146 0.68 4.81 4.89
C ASP A 146 0.41 6.19 4.26
N THR A 147 0.46 6.24 2.92
CA THR A 147 0.18 7.48 2.19
C THR A 147 -1.29 7.90 2.24
N VAL A 148 -2.23 7.00 2.55
CA VAL A 148 -3.64 7.38 2.82
C VAL A 148 -3.73 8.19 4.10
N GLY A 149 -3.03 7.75 5.17
CA GLY A 149 -2.92 8.52 6.41
C GLY A 149 -2.31 9.91 6.18
N MET A 150 -1.20 9.97 5.42
CA MET A 150 -0.58 11.24 5.03
C MET A 150 -1.54 12.13 4.24
N ALA A 151 -2.27 11.56 3.27
CA ALA A 151 -3.23 12.30 2.46
C ALA A 151 -4.38 12.90 3.30
N ARG A 152 -4.89 12.16 4.29
CA ARG A 152 -5.90 12.68 5.23
C ARG A 152 -5.38 13.87 6.02
N PHE A 153 -4.15 13.82 6.49
CA PHE A 153 -3.51 14.88 7.24
C PHE A 153 -3.18 16.11 6.37
N LEU A 154 -2.65 15.90 5.17
CA LEU A 154 -2.15 16.97 4.31
C LEU A 154 -3.22 17.59 3.41
N LEU A 155 -4.26 16.82 3.05
CA LEU A 155 -5.31 17.18 2.11
C LEU A 155 -6.71 17.01 2.74
N PRO A 156 -7.01 17.66 3.87
CA PRO A 156 -8.25 17.45 4.63
C PRO A 156 -9.52 17.80 3.85
N ALA A 157 -9.41 18.56 2.77
CA ALA A 157 -10.54 18.91 1.91
C ALA A 157 -10.98 17.78 0.97
N LEU A 158 -10.19 16.69 0.85
CA LEU A 158 -10.58 15.55 0.03
C LEU A 158 -11.60 14.67 0.74
N ASN A 159 -12.64 14.25 -0.02
CA ASN A 159 -13.67 13.33 0.47
C ASN A 159 -13.34 11.85 0.20
N ARG A 160 -12.34 11.57 -0.61
CA ARG A 160 -11.90 10.23 -1.01
C ARG A 160 -10.39 10.20 -1.17
N PHE A 161 -9.79 9.09 -0.74
CA PHE A 161 -8.33 8.92 -0.71
C PHE A 161 -7.86 7.73 -1.56
N LYS A 162 -8.58 7.43 -2.66
CA LYS A 162 -8.08 6.48 -3.66
C LYS A 162 -6.85 7.04 -4.36
N LEU A 163 -5.97 6.17 -4.84
CA LEU A 163 -4.70 6.54 -5.45
C LEU A 163 -4.87 7.57 -6.58
N ASP A 164 -5.82 7.34 -7.49
CA ASP A 164 -6.17 8.24 -8.60
C ASP A 164 -6.60 9.63 -8.14
N THR A 165 -7.40 9.67 -7.08
CA THR A 165 -7.92 10.92 -6.50
C THR A 165 -6.80 11.73 -5.84
N VAL A 166 -5.93 11.05 -5.07
CA VAL A 166 -4.79 11.68 -4.40
C VAL A 166 -3.76 12.14 -5.42
N ALA A 167 -3.42 11.30 -6.41
CA ALA A 167 -2.50 11.65 -7.51
C ALA A 167 -2.94 12.93 -8.20
N LYS A 168 -4.22 12.99 -8.62
CA LYS A 168 -4.79 14.19 -9.25
C LYS A 168 -4.71 15.43 -8.35
N ALA A 169 -4.98 15.28 -7.05
CA ALA A 169 -4.97 16.40 -6.10
C ALA A 169 -3.58 17.03 -5.95
N VAL A 170 -2.52 16.21 -6.04
CA VAL A 170 -1.13 16.68 -5.94
C VAL A 170 -0.45 16.85 -7.31
N GLY A 171 -1.17 16.70 -8.42
CA GLY A 171 -0.65 16.90 -9.77
C GLY A 171 0.33 15.83 -10.23
N VAL A 172 0.12 14.58 -9.82
CA VAL A 172 0.84 13.38 -10.29
C VAL A 172 0.02 12.71 -11.39
N SER A 173 0.65 12.34 -12.50
CA SER A 173 0.02 11.57 -13.58
C SER A 173 -0.02 10.10 -13.21
N LEU A 174 -1.11 9.45 -13.58
CA LEU A 174 -1.29 8.01 -13.43
C LEU A 174 -1.65 7.43 -14.81
N ASP A 175 -0.62 7.16 -15.61
CA ASP A 175 -0.79 6.84 -17.04
C ASP A 175 -1.12 5.35 -17.29
N HIS A 176 -0.76 4.46 -16.39
CA HIS A 176 -1.01 3.02 -16.47
C HIS A 176 -1.52 2.48 -15.15
N HIS A 177 -2.83 2.24 -15.05
CA HIS A 177 -3.44 1.60 -13.88
C HIS A 177 -3.31 0.07 -13.94
N HIS A 178 -3.22 -0.57 -12.77
CA HIS A 178 -3.30 -2.01 -12.56
C HIS A 178 -2.05 -2.81 -12.92
N ARG A 179 -0.88 -2.19 -12.76
CA ARG A 179 0.41 -2.88 -12.67
C ARG A 179 1.07 -2.40 -11.40
N ALA A 180 1.38 -3.33 -10.51
CA ALA A 180 1.91 -3.02 -9.18
C ALA A 180 3.11 -2.03 -9.22
N VAL A 181 4.03 -2.16 -10.18
CA VAL A 181 5.19 -1.25 -10.28
C VAL A 181 4.80 0.18 -10.71
N ASP A 182 3.75 0.35 -11.51
CA ASP A 182 3.29 1.67 -11.96
C ASP A 182 2.50 2.36 -10.84
N ASP A 183 1.68 1.61 -10.09
CA ASP A 183 0.98 2.12 -8.91
C ASP A 183 1.97 2.45 -7.78
N ALA A 184 3.02 1.64 -7.58
CA ALA A 184 4.12 1.95 -6.67
C ALA A 184 4.88 3.23 -7.09
N ALA A 185 5.16 3.41 -8.38
CA ALA A 185 5.84 4.62 -8.89
C ALA A 185 4.96 5.87 -8.70
N CYS A 186 3.66 5.79 -8.98
CA CYS A 186 2.72 6.88 -8.71
C CYS A 186 2.66 7.21 -7.21
N THR A 187 2.57 6.19 -6.36
CA THR A 187 2.60 6.34 -4.91
C THR A 187 3.90 7.00 -4.44
N ALA A 188 5.04 6.65 -5.04
CA ALA A 188 6.33 7.26 -4.73
C ALA A 188 6.37 8.75 -5.09
N GLU A 189 5.84 9.14 -6.25
CA GLU A 189 5.75 10.56 -6.61
C GLU A 189 4.83 11.34 -5.66
N ILE A 190 3.71 10.74 -5.25
CA ILE A 190 2.82 11.31 -4.22
C ILE A 190 3.57 11.47 -2.91
N PHE A 191 4.27 10.41 -2.46
CA PHE A 191 5.04 10.42 -1.22
C PHE A 191 6.09 11.53 -1.22
N VAL A 192 6.86 11.67 -2.29
CA VAL A 192 7.86 12.75 -2.42
C VAL A 192 7.23 14.14 -2.34
N ARG A 193 6.04 14.34 -2.91
CA ARG A 193 5.31 15.61 -2.78
C ARG A 193 4.83 15.83 -1.35
N PHE A 194 4.35 14.79 -0.69
CA PHE A 194 3.93 14.85 0.71
C PHE A 194 5.10 15.19 1.63
N VAL A 195 6.28 14.60 1.40
CA VAL A 195 7.51 14.95 2.15
C VAL A 195 7.80 16.44 2.04
N LYS A 196 7.74 17.03 0.84
CA LYS A 196 7.93 18.48 0.64
C LYS A 196 6.89 19.32 1.39
N MET A 197 5.61 18.90 1.38
CA MET A 197 4.55 19.58 2.13
C MET A 197 4.76 19.48 3.65
N LEU A 198 5.36 18.39 4.14
CA LEU A 198 5.72 18.23 5.54
C LEU A 198 6.91 19.11 5.92
N GLU A 199 7.94 19.17 5.07
CA GLU A 199 9.10 20.06 5.26
C GLU A 199 8.68 21.54 5.34
N GLU A 200 7.69 21.97 4.54
CA GLU A 200 7.09 23.32 4.62
C GLU A 200 6.36 23.59 5.95
N ARG A 201 6.07 22.53 6.72
CA ARG A 201 5.47 22.58 8.06
C ARG A 201 6.48 22.32 9.19
N ASP A 202 7.78 22.34 8.88
CA ASP A 202 8.88 22.00 9.79
C ASP A 202 8.82 20.57 10.36
N ILE A 203 8.26 19.61 9.58
CA ILE A 203 8.20 18.20 9.92
C ILE A 203 9.25 17.44 9.08
N PHE A 204 10.26 16.84 9.74
CA PHE A 204 11.43 16.25 9.07
C PHE A 204 11.65 14.76 9.37
N ASP A 205 10.85 14.19 10.24
CA ASP A 205 10.93 12.77 10.59
C ASP A 205 9.54 12.15 10.80
N VAL A 206 9.52 10.81 10.74
CA VAL A 206 8.28 10.02 10.81
C VAL A 206 7.62 10.07 12.18
N ASP A 207 8.37 10.31 13.27
CA ASP A 207 7.82 10.40 14.62
C ASP A 207 7.03 11.71 14.80
N GLU A 208 7.59 12.83 14.33
CA GLU A 208 6.91 14.11 14.36
C GLU A 208 5.67 14.08 13.46
N MET A 209 5.80 13.49 12.26
CA MET A 209 4.67 13.30 11.36
C MET A 209 3.53 12.54 12.05
N ASN A 210 3.84 11.42 12.72
CA ASN A 210 2.85 10.64 13.47
C ASN A 210 2.21 11.43 14.60
N ARG A 211 2.99 12.19 15.36
CA ARG A 211 2.48 13.02 16.48
C ARG A 211 1.49 14.08 16.01
N GLN A 212 1.84 14.78 14.93
CA GLN A 212 0.98 15.86 14.41
C GLN A 212 -0.27 15.31 13.71
N GLY A 213 -0.16 14.17 13.03
CA GLY A 213 -1.31 13.53 12.40
C GLY A 213 -2.29 12.86 13.36
N ALA A 214 -1.84 12.52 14.58
CA ALA A 214 -2.71 11.99 15.64
C ALA A 214 -3.54 13.08 16.36
N VAL A 215 -3.20 14.35 16.18
CA VAL A 215 -3.99 15.47 16.71
C VAL A 215 -5.12 15.76 15.73
N SER A 216 -6.31 15.20 16.02
CA SER A 216 -7.52 15.49 15.23
C SER A 216 -7.83 16.99 15.21
N PRO A 217 -8.24 17.58 14.06
CA PRO A 217 -8.63 18.99 13.96
C PRO A 217 -9.84 19.37 14.86
N ASP A 218 -10.56 18.38 15.40
CA ASP A 218 -11.78 18.59 16.20
C ASP A 218 -11.51 18.87 17.69
N THR A 219 -10.26 19.14 18.09
CA THR A 219 -9.92 19.44 19.49
C THR A 219 -9.52 20.91 19.69
N ILE A 220 -10.08 21.82 18.87
CA ILE A 220 -9.96 23.28 19.10
C ILE A 220 -11.35 23.91 19.21
#